data_19481320eb14aa17e36f5f3bfab74786
#
_entry.id   19481320eb14aa17e36f5f3bfab74786
#
_cell.length_a   1.000
_cell.length_b   1.000
_cell.length_c   1.000
_cell.angle_alpha   90.00
_cell.angle_beta   90.00
_cell.angle_gamma   90.00
#
_symmetry.space_group_name_H-M   'P 1'
#
loop_
_entity.id
_entity.type
_entity.pdbx_description
1 polymer ?
#
loop_
_entity_poly.entity_id
_entity_poly.type
_entity_poly.pdbx_seq_one_letter_code
_entity_poly.pdbx_strand_id
1 'polypeptide(L)'
;FTYKNDDPNKVIYGIDGVINFDNKIDECLELQKIIASNIRSGLKEFESNNDTYNHWYDKSNNSKVHQVAFDFPSGDAIVISCFDWSDKLTKENGWVDNIKVSINSKELTEFFLSLN
;
A
#
# COMPACT_ATOMS: atom_id res chain seq x y z
N PHE A 1 -6.05 -10.37 -5.22
CA PHE A 1 -5.49 -10.65 -6.55
C PHE A 1 -6.27 -9.89 -7.62
N THR A 2 -5.56 -9.36 -8.57
CA THR A 2 -6.16 -8.62 -9.67
C THR A 2 -5.82 -9.29 -10.99
N TYR A 3 -6.85 -9.55 -11.79
CA TYR A 3 -6.72 -10.18 -13.11
C TYR A 3 -7.20 -9.23 -14.19
N LYS A 4 -6.59 -9.33 -15.36
CA LYS A 4 -7.14 -8.75 -16.58
C LYS A 4 -8.23 -9.71 -17.09
N ASN A 5 -9.48 -9.26 -17.10
CA ASN A 5 -10.63 -10.12 -17.35
C ASN A 5 -10.63 -10.82 -18.70
N ASP A 6 -10.02 -10.18 -19.71
CA ASP A 6 -9.93 -10.71 -21.06
C ASP A 6 -8.67 -11.54 -21.32
N ASP A 7 -7.84 -11.75 -20.30
CA ASP A 7 -6.64 -12.57 -20.41
C ASP A 7 -7.00 -14.05 -20.24
N PRO A 8 -6.87 -14.87 -21.31
CA PRO A 8 -7.19 -16.29 -21.21
C PRO A 8 -6.27 -17.07 -20.27
N ASN A 9 -5.07 -16.54 -20.00
CA ASN A 9 -4.09 -17.17 -19.10
C ASN A 9 -4.28 -16.77 -17.64
N LYS A 10 -5.17 -15.82 -17.34
CA LYS A 10 -5.41 -15.32 -15.98
C LYS A 10 -4.14 -14.87 -15.27
N VAL A 11 -3.29 -14.12 -15.96
CA VAL A 11 -2.07 -13.58 -15.39
C VAL A 11 -2.41 -12.55 -14.29
N ILE A 12 -1.73 -12.64 -13.15
CA ILE A 12 -1.94 -11.73 -12.04
C ILE A 12 -1.20 -10.42 -12.31
N TYR A 13 -1.92 -9.29 -12.25
CA TYR A 13 -1.36 -7.95 -12.48
C TYR A 13 -1.17 -7.14 -11.20
N GLY A 14 -1.80 -7.56 -10.10
CA GLY A 14 -1.65 -6.89 -8.83
C GLY A 14 -2.06 -7.79 -7.67
N ILE A 15 -1.45 -7.55 -6.51
CA ILE A 15 -1.74 -8.25 -5.26
C ILE A 15 -1.81 -7.21 -4.15
N ASP A 16 -2.88 -7.28 -3.34
CA ASP A 16 -3.03 -6.47 -2.14
C ASP A 16 -3.20 -7.38 -0.93
N GLY A 17 -2.50 -7.05 0.15
CA GLY A 17 -2.65 -7.72 1.44
C GLY A 17 -2.85 -6.71 2.55
N VAL A 18 -3.74 -7.02 3.51
CA VAL A 18 -4.04 -6.12 4.63
C VAL A 18 -3.97 -6.88 5.95
N ILE A 19 -3.31 -6.27 6.96
CA ILE A 19 -3.28 -6.77 8.33
C ILE A 19 -3.73 -5.64 9.25
N ASN A 20 -4.70 -5.93 10.13
CA ASN A 20 -5.23 -4.95 11.08
C ASN A 20 -4.45 -4.97 12.40
N PHE A 21 -4.21 -3.78 12.96
CA PHE A 21 -3.45 -3.60 14.20
C PHE A 21 -4.26 -2.93 15.31
N ASP A 22 -5.57 -2.80 15.16
CA ASP A 22 -6.42 -2.02 16.05
C ASP A 22 -5.87 -0.58 16.18
N ASN A 23 -5.54 -0.09 17.36
CA ASN A 23 -4.99 1.26 17.54
C ASN A 23 -3.48 1.22 17.82
N LYS A 24 -2.76 0.26 17.24
CA LYS A 24 -1.34 0.04 17.52
C LYS A 24 -0.47 0.43 16.33
N ILE A 25 -0.48 1.72 16.00
CA ILE A 25 0.30 2.23 14.86
C ILE A 25 1.80 1.92 14.98
N ASP A 26 2.35 1.90 16.20
CA ASP A 26 3.75 1.59 16.40
C ASP A 26 4.10 0.17 15.94
N GLU A 27 3.21 -0.79 16.16
CA GLU A 27 3.40 -2.16 15.68
C GLU A 27 3.31 -2.23 14.16
N CYS A 28 2.42 -1.44 13.55
CA CYS A 28 2.32 -1.33 12.10
C CYS A 28 3.60 -0.79 11.49
N LEU A 29 4.13 0.29 12.05
CA LEU A 29 5.37 0.92 11.58
C LEU A 29 6.58 -0.02 11.72
N GLU A 30 6.62 -0.82 12.78
CA GLU A 30 7.68 -1.80 12.97
C GLU A 30 7.63 -2.89 11.90
N LEU A 31 6.44 -3.43 11.62
CA LEU A 31 6.27 -4.40 10.54
C LEU A 31 6.62 -3.80 9.18
N GLN A 32 6.23 -2.55 8.93
CA GLN A 32 6.58 -1.84 7.71
C GLN A 32 8.09 -1.80 7.50
N LYS A 33 8.85 -1.49 8.55
CA LYS A 33 10.33 -1.48 8.50
C LYS A 33 10.90 -2.85 8.16
N ILE A 34 10.36 -3.91 8.76
CA ILE A 34 10.81 -5.28 8.51
C ILE A 34 10.58 -5.65 7.04
N ILE A 35 9.37 -5.41 6.53
CA ILE A 35 9.03 -5.71 5.13
C ILE A 35 9.93 -4.91 4.18
N ALA A 36 10.08 -3.60 4.42
CA ALA A 36 10.91 -2.74 3.60
C ALA A 36 12.37 -3.19 3.59
N SER A 37 12.90 -3.60 4.75
CA SER A 37 14.26 -4.11 4.87
C SER A 37 14.45 -5.39 4.06
N ASN A 38 13.49 -6.31 4.11
CA ASN A 38 13.53 -7.54 3.34
C ASN A 38 13.50 -7.27 1.82
N ILE A 39 12.69 -6.30 1.39
CA ILE A 39 12.63 -5.90 -0.03
C ILE A 39 13.98 -5.33 -0.46
N ARG A 40 14.59 -4.44 0.33
CA ARG A 40 15.90 -3.84 0.01
C ARG A 40 17.00 -4.89 -0.08
N SER A 41 16.93 -5.91 0.76
CA SER A 41 17.94 -6.98 0.78
C SER A 41 17.78 -7.96 -0.38
N GLY A 42 16.55 -8.23 -0.81
CA GLY A 42 16.23 -9.25 -1.79
C GLY A 42 16.13 -8.77 -3.23
N LEU A 43 15.88 -7.50 -3.45
CA LEU A 43 15.66 -6.93 -4.77
C LEU A 43 16.70 -5.86 -5.07
N LYS A 44 16.94 -5.63 -6.37
CA LYS A 44 17.92 -4.67 -6.85
C LYS A 44 17.28 -3.73 -7.87
N GLU A 45 17.96 -2.63 -8.18
CA GLU A 45 17.53 -1.67 -9.22
C GLU A 45 16.14 -1.11 -8.95
N PHE A 46 15.97 -0.50 -7.78
CA PHE A 46 14.73 0.19 -7.42
C PHE A 46 15.02 1.59 -6.92
N GLU A 47 14.03 2.46 -7.02
CA GLU A 47 13.99 3.74 -6.30
C GLU A 47 13.02 3.60 -5.14
N SER A 48 13.37 4.16 -3.98
CA SER A 48 12.54 4.06 -2.79
C SER A 48 12.23 5.44 -2.25
N ASN A 49 10.95 5.64 -1.88
CA ASN A 49 10.46 6.89 -1.31
C ASN A 49 9.69 6.61 -0.04
N ASN A 50 9.93 7.43 0.99
CA ASN A 50 9.15 7.42 2.22
C ASN A 50 8.34 8.71 2.28
N ASP A 51 7.06 8.59 2.59
CA ASP A 51 6.19 9.75 2.70
C ASP A 51 5.17 9.56 3.81
N THR A 52 4.78 10.66 4.43
CA THR A 52 3.70 10.70 5.41
C THR A 52 2.77 11.83 5.03
N TYR A 53 1.49 11.51 4.86
CA TYR A 53 0.51 12.51 4.47
C TYR A 53 -0.80 12.32 5.22
N ASN A 54 -1.63 13.37 5.21
CA ASN A 54 -2.96 13.32 5.80
C ASN A 54 -3.89 12.53 4.90
N HIS A 55 -4.67 11.62 5.49
CA HIS A 55 -5.65 10.87 4.70
C HIS A 55 -6.75 11.83 4.21
N TRP A 56 -7.06 11.75 2.93
CA TRP A 56 -8.02 12.67 2.28
C TRP A 56 -9.42 12.63 2.87
N TYR A 57 -9.84 11.48 3.41
CA TYR A 57 -11.17 11.32 3.99
C TYR A 57 -11.33 12.10 5.30
N ASP A 58 -10.29 12.18 6.12
CA ASP A 58 -10.35 12.85 7.41
C ASP A 58 -10.03 14.33 7.27
N LYS A 59 -11.07 15.15 7.26
CA LYS A 59 -10.94 16.59 7.10
C LYS A 59 -10.30 17.28 8.30
N SER A 60 -10.21 16.61 9.46
CA SER A 60 -9.55 17.15 10.65
C SER A 60 -8.02 17.08 10.56
N ASN A 61 -7.47 16.32 9.59
CA ASN A 61 -6.05 16.06 9.43
C ASN A 61 -5.43 15.24 10.58
N ASN A 62 -6.27 14.52 11.34
CA ASN A 62 -5.81 13.67 12.44
C ASN A 62 -5.53 12.22 12.04
N SER A 63 -5.89 11.83 10.82
CA SER A 63 -5.57 10.51 10.28
C SER A 63 -4.40 10.62 9.31
N LYS A 64 -3.40 9.76 9.50
CA LYS A 64 -2.16 9.80 8.72
C LYS A 64 -1.96 8.52 7.93
N VAL A 65 -1.29 8.63 6.81
CA VAL A 65 -0.80 7.49 6.04
C VAL A 65 0.72 7.59 5.99
N HIS A 66 1.39 6.54 6.48
CA HIS A 66 2.85 6.42 6.41
C HIS A 66 3.16 5.41 5.31
N GLN A 67 3.83 5.86 4.26
CA GLN A 67 4.02 5.08 3.05
C GLN A 67 5.49 4.88 2.72
N VAL A 68 5.85 3.65 2.38
CA VAL A 68 7.14 3.31 1.76
C VAL A 68 6.83 2.74 0.39
N ALA A 69 7.40 3.32 -0.65
CA ALA A 69 7.19 2.88 -2.03
C ALA A 69 8.51 2.47 -2.67
N PHE A 70 8.46 1.40 -3.45
CA PHE A 70 9.58 0.91 -4.26
C PHE A 70 9.14 0.91 -5.71
N ASP A 71 9.84 1.68 -6.55
CA ASP A 71 9.58 1.78 -7.98
C ASP A 71 10.70 1.09 -8.76
N PHE A 72 10.31 0.22 -9.67
CA PHE A 72 11.26 -0.57 -10.48
C PHE A 72 11.33 -0.03 -11.90
N PRO A 73 12.49 -0.19 -12.58
CA PRO A 73 12.66 0.28 -13.96
C PRO A 73 11.61 -0.27 -14.94
N SER A 74 11.07 -1.45 -14.66
CA SER A 74 9.99 -2.05 -15.46
C SER A 74 8.68 -1.28 -15.39
N GLY A 75 8.53 -0.36 -14.44
CA GLY A 75 7.27 0.34 -14.15
C GLY A 75 6.40 -0.37 -13.12
N ASP A 76 6.88 -1.49 -12.58
CA ASP A 76 6.21 -2.15 -11.45
C ASP A 76 6.49 -1.40 -10.16
N ALA A 77 5.63 -1.57 -9.16
CA ALA A 77 5.79 -0.91 -7.88
C ALA A 77 5.32 -1.79 -6.72
N ILE A 78 5.99 -1.63 -5.57
CA ILE A 78 5.55 -2.20 -4.31
C ILE A 78 5.32 -1.03 -3.35
N VAL A 79 4.14 -0.96 -2.76
CA VAL A 79 3.77 0.12 -1.84
C VAL A 79 3.32 -0.49 -0.52
N ILE A 80 3.93 -0.03 0.58
CA ILE A 80 3.62 -0.48 1.93
C ILE A 80 3.10 0.73 2.69
N SER A 81 1.81 0.70 3.05
CA SER A 81 1.15 1.82 3.70
C SER A 81 0.64 1.42 5.08
N CYS A 82 1.00 2.20 6.11
CA CYS A 82 0.40 2.11 7.43
C CYS A 82 -0.62 3.22 7.58
N PHE A 83 -1.87 2.85 7.88
CA PHE A 83 -2.97 3.79 8.08
C PHE A 83 -3.18 3.99 9.57
N ASP A 84 -3.02 5.23 10.01
CA ASP A 84 -3.19 5.66 11.40
C ASP A 84 -4.46 6.51 11.46
N TRP A 85 -5.59 5.85 11.73
CA TRP A 85 -6.89 6.54 11.82
C TRP A 85 -7.02 7.32 13.11
N SER A 86 -7.70 8.46 13.05
CA SER A 86 -8.03 9.23 14.25
C SER A 86 -8.94 8.41 15.17
N ASP A 87 -8.86 8.68 16.48
CA ASP A 87 -9.71 8.01 17.46
C ASP A 87 -11.19 8.24 17.15
N LYS A 88 -11.54 9.42 16.66
CA LYS A 88 -12.91 9.75 16.27
C LYS A 88 -13.42 8.82 15.17
N LEU A 89 -12.66 8.63 14.10
CA LEU A 89 -13.07 7.75 12.99
C LEU A 89 -13.09 6.29 13.41
N THR A 90 -12.19 5.87 14.29
CA THR A 90 -12.22 4.52 14.84
C THR A 90 -13.52 4.28 15.63
N LYS A 91 -13.93 5.23 16.44
CA LYS A 91 -15.18 5.14 17.22
C LYS A 91 -16.42 5.18 16.34
N GLU A 92 -16.45 6.07 15.35
CA GLU A 92 -17.62 6.26 14.50
C GLU A 92 -17.81 5.17 13.46
N ASN A 93 -16.72 4.71 12.84
CA ASN A 93 -16.76 3.81 11.68
C ASN A 93 -16.20 2.42 11.97
N GLY A 94 -15.57 2.20 13.12
CA GLY A 94 -14.90 0.95 13.42
C GLY A 94 -13.62 0.73 12.62
N TRP A 95 -13.07 1.78 12.00
CA TRP A 95 -11.84 1.69 11.24
C TRP A 95 -10.65 1.59 12.17
N VAL A 96 -9.83 0.58 11.97
CA VAL A 96 -8.66 0.32 12.80
C VAL A 96 -7.39 0.56 12.01
N ASP A 97 -6.29 0.85 12.73
CA ASP A 97 -4.99 1.00 12.12
C ASP A 97 -4.61 -0.30 11.42
N ASN A 98 -4.03 -0.17 10.24
CA ASN A 98 -3.71 -1.33 9.42
C ASN A 98 -2.53 -1.06 8.51
N ILE A 99 -1.90 -2.15 8.07
CA ILE A 99 -0.90 -2.11 7.02
C ILE A 99 -1.50 -2.68 5.74
N LYS A 100 -1.26 -2.02 4.62
CA LYS A 100 -1.62 -2.51 3.30
C LYS A 100 -0.35 -2.64 2.48
N VAL A 101 -0.12 -3.83 1.93
CA VAL A 101 0.96 -4.08 0.98
C VAL A 101 0.34 -4.28 -0.39
N SER A 102 0.73 -3.43 -1.34
CA SER A 102 0.23 -3.48 -2.72
C SER A 102 1.39 -3.73 -3.66
N ILE A 103 1.24 -4.73 -4.52
CA ILE A 103 2.19 -5.03 -5.59
C ILE A 103 1.47 -4.78 -6.89
N ASN A 104 1.92 -3.80 -7.67
CA ASN A 104 1.28 -3.36 -8.90
C ASN A 104 2.21 -3.55 -10.09
N SER A 105 1.68 -4.12 -11.17
CA SER A 105 2.43 -4.23 -12.41
C SER A 105 2.14 -3.03 -13.32
N LYS A 106 3.14 -2.66 -14.14
CA LYS A 106 2.98 -1.64 -15.17
C LYS A 106 1.84 -1.99 -16.12
N GLU A 107 1.76 -3.24 -16.51
CA GLU A 107 0.74 -3.71 -17.46
C GLU A 107 -0.67 -3.52 -16.93
N LEU A 108 -0.91 -3.78 -15.63
CA LEU A 108 -2.20 -3.52 -15.00
C LEU A 108 -2.54 -2.03 -15.03
N THR A 109 -1.57 -1.17 -14.70
CA THR A 109 -1.76 0.28 -14.72
C THR A 109 -2.15 0.76 -16.12
N GLU A 110 -1.44 0.32 -17.14
CA GLU A 110 -1.74 0.67 -18.54
C GLU A 110 -3.13 0.19 -18.95
N PHE A 111 -3.52 -1.00 -18.52
CA PHE A 111 -4.85 -1.53 -18.79
C PHE A 111 -5.95 -0.63 -18.20
N PHE A 112 -5.83 -0.25 -16.93
CA PHE A 112 -6.82 0.62 -16.31
C PHE A 112 -6.89 2.00 -16.95
N LEU A 113 -5.77 2.56 -17.34
CA LEU A 113 -5.74 3.85 -18.04
C LEU A 113 -6.41 3.77 -19.40
N SER A 114 -6.37 2.61 -20.06
CA SER A 114 -7.01 2.42 -21.37
C SER A 114 -8.54 2.36 -21.29
N LEU A 115 -9.11 2.16 -20.10
CA LEU A 115 -10.57 2.12 -19.90
C LEU A 115 -11.22 3.50 -19.87
N ASN A 116 -10.44 4.56 -19.82
CA ASN A 116 -10.95 5.94 -19.77
C ASN A 116 -11.03 6.56 -21.18
#